data_eae7c9bc7752e21333423f62dcba72f4
#
_entry.id   eae7c9bc7752e21333423f62dcba72f4
#
_cell.length_a   1.000
_cell.length_b   1.000
_cell.length_c   1.000
_cell.angle_alpha   90.00
_cell.angle_beta   90.00
_cell.angle_gamma   90.00
#
_symmetry.space_group_name_H-M   'P 1'
#
loop_
_entity.id
_entity.type
_entity.pdbx_description
1 polymer ?
#
loop_
_entity_poly.entity_id
_entity_poly.type
_entity_poly.pdbx_seq_one_letter_code
_entity_poly.pdbx_strand_id
1 'polypeptide(L)'
;RMVASHPEAVYRGLALSRVVKAVTVGIARAGTMPSQIVFELMNEVLDPALVRQDHLFMSRQTNEAGEVIGATWHDAKIGRDVDDRVVLFPDPMGATGSSMISAIRYYRTALEGKPSKCIAMHLIVTPEYIRNVLAEHPDVVIYALRIDRGLSTPAALRSEPGSLGAEEKGLNSHQYIVPGAGGVGEILNNAWV
;
A
#
# COMPACT_ATOMS: atom_id res chain seq x y z
N ARG A 1 5.86 7.62 27.56
CA ARG A 1 6.49 7.19 28.83
C ARG A 1 7.82 6.47 28.57
N MET A 2 7.90 5.53 27.63
CA MET A 2 9.13 4.80 27.30
C MET A 2 10.26 5.74 26.83
N VAL A 3 9.96 6.73 25.98
CA VAL A 3 10.92 7.73 25.50
C VAL A 3 11.50 8.59 26.62
N ALA A 4 10.69 8.89 27.63
CA ALA A 4 11.13 9.69 28.79
C ALA A 4 12.06 8.89 29.74
N SER A 5 11.85 7.58 29.84
CA SER A 5 12.67 6.69 30.69
C SER A 5 13.94 6.17 30.00
N HIS A 6 13.99 6.21 28.67
CA HIS A 6 15.12 5.72 27.87
C HIS A 6 15.49 6.69 26.75
N PRO A 7 15.94 7.93 27.09
CA PRO A 7 16.30 8.94 26.09
C PRO A 7 17.45 8.50 25.19
N GLU A 8 18.31 7.59 25.63
CA GLU A 8 19.40 7.01 24.86
C GLU A 8 18.91 6.10 23.72
N ALA A 9 17.67 5.55 23.81
CA ALA A 9 17.06 4.75 22.75
C ALA A 9 16.38 5.57 21.67
N VAL A 10 16.37 6.89 21.80
CA VAL A 10 15.74 7.80 20.85
C VAL A 10 16.75 8.34 19.86
N TYR A 11 16.59 7.98 18.58
CA TYR A 11 17.38 8.61 17.52
C TYR A 11 17.05 10.10 17.42
N ARG A 12 18.08 10.92 17.42
CA ARG A 12 17.98 12.37 17.19
C ARG A 12 18.92 12.77 16.06
N GLY A 13 18.36 13.12 14.93
CA GLY A 13 19.14 13.51 13.75
C GLY A 13 18.27 13.62 12.50
N LEU A 14 18.92 13.92 11.38
CA LEU A 14 18.23 13.91 10.09
C LEU A 14 17.98 12.47 9.65
N ALA A 15 16.71 12.05 9.69
CA ALA A 15 16.27 10.74 9.22
C ALA A 15 16.06 10.70 7.70
N LEU A 16 15.69 11.86 7.10
CA LEU A 16 15.45 12.02 5.68
C LEU A 16 16.27 13.21 5.14
N SER A 17 16.93 13.03 4.00
CA SER A 17 17.49 14.13 3.25
C SER A 17 16.37 14.92 2.58
N ARG A 18 16.38 16.24 2.70
CA ARG A 18 15.36 17.11 2.09
C ARG A 18 15.38 17.09 0.56
N VAL A 19 16.44 16.58 -0.05
CA VAL A 19 16.59 16.48 -1.51
C VAL A 19 16.11 15.14 -2.09
N VAL A 20 15.47 14.32 -1.28
CA VAL A 20 14.83 13.08 -1.78
C VAL A 20 13.66 13.45 -2.68
N LYS A 21 13.68 12.90 -3.90
CA LYS A 21 12.54 13.00 -4.83
C LYS A 21 11.47 12.00 -4.42
N ALA A 22 10.25 12.44 -4.21
CA ALA A 22 9.14 11.58 -3.79
C ALA A 22 7.92 11.72 -4.72
N VAL A 23 7.22 10.60 -4.90
CA VAL A 23 5.92 10.55 -5.58
C VAL A 23 4.95 9.81 -4.67
N THR A 24 3.81 10.42 -4.35
CA THR A 24 2.70 9.74 -3.70
C THR A 24 1.66 9.36 -4.75
N VAL A 25 1.18 8.13 -4.71
CA VAL A 25 0.27 7.59 -5.72
C VAL A 25 -1.08 7.30 -5.09
N GLY A 26 -2.09 8.06 -5.50
CA GLY A 26 -3.47 7.83 -5.09
C GLY A 26 -4.16 6.84 -6.01
N ILE A 27 -4.45 5.64 -5.52
CA ILE A 27 -5.28 4.67 -6.24
C ILE A 27 -6.74 4.95 -5.87
N ALA A 28 -7.49 5.53 -6.79
CA ALA A 28 -8.89 5.84 -6.55
C ALA A 28 -9.70 4.52 -6.41
N ARG A 29 -10.59 4.48 -5.46
CA ARG A 29 -11.15 5.52 -4.58
C ARG A 29 -10.49 5.57 -3.19
N ALA A 30 -10.25 4.40 -2.55
CA ALA A 30 -9.82 4.32 -1.16
C ALA A 30 -8.45 4.97 -0.89
N GLY A 31 -7.53 4.89 -1.85
CA GLY A 31 -6.20 5.47 -1.74
C GLY A 31 -6.13 6.99 -1.92
N THR A 32 -7.21 7.65 -2.34
CA THR A 32 -7.20 9.11 -2.62
C THR A 32 -6.88 9.92 -1.37
N MET A 33 -7.61 9.70 -0.28
CA MET A 33 -7.39 10.45 0.95
C MET A 33 -6.04 10.15 1.62
N PRO A 34 -5.63 8.90 1.83
CA PRO A 34 -4.32 8.64 2.44
C PRO A 34 -3.15 9.14 1.57
N SER A 35 -3.26 9.10 0.24
CA SER A 35 -2.21 9.66 -0.63
C SER A 35 -2.10 11.17 -0.51
N GLN A 36 -3.23 11.88 -0.34
CA GLN A 36 -3.23 13.31 -0.08
C GLN A 36 -2.55 13.65 1.25
N ILE A 37 -2.87 12.93 2.31
CA ILE A 37 -2.25 13.14 3.63
C ILE A 37 -0.74 12.92 3.56
N VAL A 38 -0.30 11.85 2.87
CA VAL A 38 1.13 11.57 2.71
C VAL A 38 1.80 12.63 1.84
N PHE A 39 1.13 13.13 0.78
CA PHE A 39 1.64 14.21 -0.05
C PHE A 39 1.88 15.49 0.77
N GLU A 40 0.92 15.90 1.59
CA GLU A 40 1.04 17.07 2.45
C GLU A 40 2.20 16.91 3.45
N LEU A 41 2.29 15.75 4.12
CA LEU A 41 3.37 15.45 5.04
C LEU A 41 4.75 15.46 4.36
N MET A 42 4.85 14.92 3.14
CA MET A 42 6.12 14.94 2.40
C MET A 42 6.54 16.36 2.03
N ASN A 43 5.60 17.26 1.72
CA ASN A 43 5.90 18.68 1.45
C ASN A 43 6.42 19.44 2.69
N GLU A 44 6.09 18.99 3.89
CA GLU A 44 6.63 19.59 5.12
C GLU A 44 8.08 19.16 5.40
N VAL A 45 8.43 17.90 5.08
CA VAL A 45 9.71 17.31 5.45
C VAL A 45 10.76 17.31 4.34
N LEU A 46 10.33 17.35 3.07
CA LEU A 46 11.17 17.39 1.88
C LEU A 46 11.14 18.78 1.22
N ASP A 47 11.95 18.98 0.19
CA ASP A 47 11.80 20.12 -0.70
C ASP A 47 10.52 19.95 -1.55
N PRO A 48 9.53 20.85 -1.45
CA PRO A 48 8.28 20.72 -2.21
C PRO A 48 8.45 20.62 -3.73
N ALA A 49 9.51 21.20 -4.28
CA ALA A 49 9.82 21.10 -5.71
C ALA A 49 10.16 19.67 -6.16
N LEU A 50 10.49 18.79 -5.21
CA LEU A 50 10.84 17.39 -5.46
C LEU A 50 9.72 16.40 -5.12
N VAL A 51 8.60 16.90 -4.59
CA VAL A 51 7.45 16.09 -4.20
C VAL A 51 6.34 16.21 -5.24
N ARG A 52 5.76 15.06 -5.64
CA ARG A 52 4.67 15.00 -6.61
C ARG A 52 3.58 14.06 -6.11
N GLN A 53 2.33 14.35 -6.49
CA GLN A 53 1.21 13.43 -6.35
C GLN A 53 0.70 13.01 -7.71
N ASP A 54 0.55 11.70 -7.89
CA ASP A 54 -0.02 11.08 -9.08
C ASP A 54 -1.35 10.39 -8.72
N HIS A 55 -2.25 10.23 -9.70
CA HIS A 55 -3.56 9.63 -9.51
C HIS A 55 -3.80 8.52 -10.52
N LEU A 56 -4.22 7.35 -10.00
CA LEU A 56 -4.60 6.18 -10.79
C LEU A 56 -6.09 5.88 -10.59
N PHE A 57 -6.80 5.68 -11.68
CA PHE A 57 -8.19 5.26 -11.68
C PHE A 57 -8.27 3.80 -12.15
N MET A 58 -8.50 2.92 -11.18
CA MET A 58 -8.52 1.48 -11.39
C MET A 58 -9.78 0.89 -10.77
N SER A 59 -10.36 -0.12 -11.43
CA SER A 59 -11.40 -0.95 -10.85
C SER A 59 -10.94 -2.39 -10.76
N ARG A 60 -11.52 -3.15 -9.83
CA ARG A 60 -11.32 -4.60 -9.75
C ARG A 60 -12.00 -5.25 -10.95
N GLN A 61 -11.28 -6.13 -11.62
CA GLN A 61 -11.86 -7.00 -12.62
C GLN A 61 -12.30 -8.28 -11.93
N THR A 62 -13.59 -8.62 -12.04
CA THR A 62 -14.15 -9.85 -11.47
C THR A 62 -14.61 -10.77 -12.60
N ASN A 63 -14.53 -12.08 -12.37
CA ASN A 63 -15.14 -13.10 -13.22
C ASN A 63 -16.65 -13.23 -12.92
N GLU A 64 -17.34 -14.12 -13.64
CA GLU A 64 -18.78 -14.39 -13.45
C GLU A 64 -19.12 -14.93 -12.05
N ALA A 65 -18.15 -15.52 -11.36
CA ALA A 65 -18.29 -16.00 -9.98
C ALA A 65 -18.05 -14.88 -8.93
N GLY A 66 -17.73 -13.64 -9.35
CA GLY A 66 -17.44 -12.52 -8.47
C GLY A 66 -16.03 -12.54 -7.88
N GLU A 67 -15.15 -13.42 -8.36
CA GLU A 67 -13.77 -13.50 -7.90
C GLU A 67 -12.91 -12.42 -8.58
N VAL A 68 -12.04 -11.75 -7.83
CA VAL A 68 -11.12 -10.74 -8.37
C VAL A 68 -10.02 -11.42 -9.19
N ILE A 69 -10.05 -11.23 -10.51
CA ILE A 69 -9.09 -11.79 -11.46
C ILE A 69 -8.02 -10.79 -11.92
N GLY A 70 -8.17 -9.51 -11.55
CA GLY A 70 -7.22 -8.48 -11.95
C GLY A 70 -7.68 -7.07 -11.59
N ALA A 71 -7.03 -6.10 -12.22
CA ALA A 71 -7.40 -4.70 -12.14
C ALA A 71 -7.49 -4.12 -13.55
N THR A 72 -8.57 -3.41 -13.83
CA THR A 72 -8.77 -2.69 -15.08
C THR A 72 -8.36 -1.23 -14.89
N TRP A 73 -7.54 -0.74 -15.80
CA TRP A 73 -7.14 0.65 -15.88
C TRP A 73 -8.21 1.47 -16.61
N HIS A 74 -8.60 2.60 -16.03
CA HIS A 74 -9.54 3.52 -16.66
C HIS A 74 -8.86 4.81 -17.12
N ASP A 75 -8.07 5.42 -16.25
CA ASP A 75 -7.32 6.65 -16.53
C ASP A 75 -6.17 6.80 -15.53
N ALA A 76 -5.23 7.68 -15.85
CA ALA A 76 -4.13 8.02 -14.97
C ALA A 76 -3.69 9.48 -15.20
N LYS A 77 -3.42 10.19 -14.11
CA LYS A 77 -2.78 11.51 -14.14
C LYS A 77 -1.43 11.39 -13.45
N ILE A 78 -0.39 11.22 -14.23
CA ILE A 78 0.95 10.86 -13.78
C ILE A 78 1.97 11.85 -14.35
N GLY A 79 2.94 12.24 -13.56
CA GLY A 79 4.10 12.99 -14.05
C GLY A 79 5.00 12.14 -14.96
N ARG A 80 5.90 12.80 -15.70
CA ARG A 80 6.63 12.18 -16.82
C ARG A 80 7.60 11.08 -16.39
N ASP A 81 8.38 11.31 -15.34
CA ASP A 81 9.49 10.45 -14.96
C ASP A 81 9.39 9.93 -13.53
N VAL A 82 10.06 8.83 -13.26
CA VAL A 82 10.22 8.26 -11.91
C VAL A 82 11.69 8.06 -11.55
N ASP A 83 12.59 8.65 -12.30
CA ASP A 83 14.02 8.44 -12.13
C ASP A 83 14.51 8.91 -10.75
N ASP A 84 15.14 7.98 -10.03
CA ASP A 84 15.65 8.16 -8.67
C ASP A 84 14.58 8.62 -7.66
N ARG A 85 13.28 8.36 -7.92
CA ARG A 85 12.20 8.72 -7.01
C ARG A 85 11.85 7.59 -6.06
N VAL A 86 11.54 7.94 -4.82
CA VAL A 86 10.83 7.08 -3.89
C VAL A 86 9.34 7.17 -4.23
N VAL A 87 8.74 6.05 -4.65
CA VAL A 87 7.33 5.99 -4.99
C VAL A 87 6.55 5.37 -3.84
N LEU A 88 5.63 6.14 -3.28
CA LEU A 88 4.81 5.79 -2.13
C LEU A 88 3.39 5.46 -2.61
N PHE A 89 2.88 4.30 -2.23
CA PHE A 89 1.52 3.84 -2.55
C PHE A 89 0.68 3.73 -1.26
N PRO A 90 0.13 4.83 -0.76
CA PRO A 90 -0.77 4.80 0.39
C PRO A 90 -2.15 4.30 -0.04
N ASP A 91 -2.54 3.16 0.48
CA ASP A 91 -3.87 2.56 0.27
C ASP A 91 -4.30 1.89 1.58
N PRO A 92 -5.48 2.19 2.14
CA PRO A 92 -5.82 1.73 3.48
C PRO A 92 -5.92 0.20 3.62
N MET A 93 -6.25 -0.52 2.54
CA MET A 93 -6.61 -1.93 2.62
C MET A 93 -5.90 -2.79 1.55
N GLY A 94 -4.93 -3.58 1.97
CA GLY A 94 -4.25 -4.58 1.12
C GLY A 94 -4.92 -5.95 1.23
N ALA A 95 -5.84 -6.28 0.31
CA ALA A 95 -6.54 -7.56 0.27
C ALA A 95 -5.78 -8.62 -0.54
N THR A 96 -6.01 -8.70 -1.86
CA THR A 96 -5.33 -9.66 -2.76
C THR A 96 -3.98 -9.16 -3.28
N GLY A 97 -3.80 -7.85 -3.33
CA GLY A 97 -2.62 -7.21 -3.91
C GLY A 97 -2.68 -6.90 -5.41
N SER A 98 -3.70 -7.36 -6.14
CA SER A 98 -3.75 -7.24 -7.61
C SER A 98 -3.64 -5.80 -8.11
N SER A 99 -4.36 -4.86 -7.51
CA SER A 99 -4.28 -3.43 -7.88
C SER A 99 -2.89 -2.87 -7.58
N MET A 100 -2.33 -3.20 -6.42
CA MET A 100 -1.01 -2.75 -6.01
C MET A 100 0.10 -3.31 -6.92
N ILE A 101 0.05 -4.61 -7.22
CA ILE A 101 0.97 -5.26 -8.16
C ILE A 101 0.94 -4.56 -9.52
N SER A 102 -0.27 -4.29 -10.04
CA SER A 102 -0.45 -3.60 -11.32
C SER A 102 0.08 -2.17 -11.28
N ALA A 103 -0.17 -1.42 -10.21
CA ALA A 103 0.31 -0.06 -10.04
C ALA A 103 1.84 -0.02 -9.96
N ILE A 104 2.47 -0.87 -9.15
CA ILE A 104 3.93 -0.94 -9.04
C ILE A 104 4.57 -1.34 -10.36
N ARG A 105 4.00 -2.33 -11.06
CA ARG A 105 4.48 -2.75 -12.39
C ARG A 105 4.45 -1.59 -13.37
N TYR A 106 3.37 -0.83 -13.40
CA TYR A 106 3.25 0.35 -14.28
C TYR A 106 4.36 1.37 -14.01
N TYR A 107 4.60 1.71 -12.74
CA TYR A 107 5.67 2.66 -12.37
C TYR A 107 7.07 2.17 -12.72
N ARG A 108 7.28 0.85 -12.81
CA ARG A 108 8.58 0.25 -13.15
C ARG A 108 8.81 0.04 -14.64
N THR A 109 7.74 -0.08 -15.44
CA THR A 109 7.87 -0.53 -16.84
C THR A 109 7.31 0.42 -17.87
N ALA A 110 6.36 1.28 -17.50
CA ALA A 110 5.66 2.14 -18.45
C ALA A 110 6.09 3.62 -18.36
N LEU A 111 6.78 4.01 -17.30
CA LEU A 111 7.27 5.38 -17.11
C LEU A 111 8.76 5.47 -17.41
N GLU A 112 9.19 6.70 -17.72
CA GLU A 112 10.60 7.00 -17.96
C GLU A 112 11.41 6.95 -16.63
N GLY A 113 12.60 6.36 -16.67
CA GLY A 113 13.50 6.23 -15.53
C GLY A 113 13.23 4.99 -14.68
N LYS A 114 13.88 4.92 -13.52
CA LYS A 114 13.72 3.83 -12.54
C LYS A 114 13.46 4.39 -11.16
N PRO A 115 12.40 3.94 -10.47
CA PRO A 115 12.21 4.27 -9.05
C PRO A 115 13.39 3.78 -8.22
N SER A 116 13.90 4.62 -7.32
CA SER A 116 14.91 4.18 -6.34
C SER A 116 14.31 3.22 -5.32
N LYS A 117 13.03 3.40 -4.98
CA LYS A 117 12.29 2.52 -4.08
C LYS A 117 10.79 2.61 -4.32
N CYS A 118 10.08 1.48 -4.19
CA CYS A 118 8.63 1.43 -4.10
C CYS A 118 8.21 1.02 -2.69
N ILE A 119 7.30 1.77 -2.09
CA ILE A 119 6.82 1.56 -0.72
C ILE A 119 5.30 1.52 -0.73
N ALA A 120 4.72 0.41 -0.32
CA ALA A 120 3.29 0.25 -0.11
C ALA A 120 2.95 0.53 1.37
N MET A 121 1.94 1.35 1.63
CA MET A 121 1.58 1.81 2.97
C MET A 121 0.11 1.54 3.25
N HIS A 122 -0.19 0.77 4.31
CA HIS A 122 -1.54 0.32 4.60
C HIS A 122 -1.91 0.49 6.07
N LEU A 123 -3.19 0.59 6.34
CA LEU A 123 -3.73 0.38 7.68
C LEU A 123 -3.83 -1.12 7.96
N ILE A 124 -4.38 -1.88 7.00
CA ILE A 124 -4.63 -3.32 7.14
C ILE A 124 -4.13 -4.04 5.89
N VAL A 125 -3.45 -5.17 6.09
CA VAL A 125 -3.07 -6.10 5.01
C VAL A 125 -3.45 -7.53 5.39
N THR A 126 -3.50 -8.41 4.40
CA THR A 126 -3.66 -9.85 4.61
C THR A 126 -2.34 -10.59 4.38
N PRO A 127 -2.17 -11.82 4.88
CA PRO A 127 -1.07 -12.68 4.51
C PRO A 127 -0.99 -12.93 2.99
N GLU A 128 -2.15 -13.07 2.34
CA GLU A 128 -2.26 -13.23 0.88
C GLU A 128 -1.71 -12.01 0.12
N TYR A 129 -2.07 -10.80 0.57
CA TYR A 129 -1.53 -9.56 0.02
C TYR A 129 0.01 -9.55 0.05
N ILE A 130 0.58 -9.82 1.22
CA ILE A 130 2.04 -9.79 1.43
C ILE A 130 2.72 -10.80 0.49
N ARG A 131 2.23 -12.06 0.47
CA ARG A 131 2.78 -13.10 -0.40
C ARG A 131 2.72 -12.73 -1.87
N ASN A 132 1.57 -12.27 -2.34
CA ASN A 132 1.36 -11.97 -3.75
C ASN A 132 2.21 -10.78 -4.21
N VAL A 133 2.25 -9.70 -3.42
CA VAL A 133 3.03 -8.51 -3.77
C VAL A 133 4.52 -8.82 -3.78
N LEU A 134 5.02 -9.54 -2.77
CA LEU A 134 6.45 -9.88 -2.69
C LEU A 134 6.87 -10.96 -3.69
N ALA A 135 5.96 -11.81 -4.16
CA ALA A 135 6.24 -12.76 -5.25
C ALA A 135 6.50 -12.04 -6.58
N GLU A 136 5.74 -10.98 -6.87
CA GLU A 136 5.88 -10.19 -8.11
C GLU A 136 6.94 -9.08 -8.00
N HIS A 137 7.08 -8.51 -6.80
CA HIS A 137 7.94 -7.38 -6.51
C HIS A 137 8.71 -7.58 -5.20
N PRO A 138 9.74 -8.43 -5.18
CA PRO A 138 10.41 -8.87 -3.94
C PRO A 138 11.17 -7.77 -3.19
N ASP A 139 11.47 -6.66 -3.84
CA ASP A 139 12.19 -5.51 -3.27
C ASP A 139 11.26 -4.37 -2.80
N VAL A 140 9.95 -4.56 -2.91
CA VAL A 140 8.97 -3.58 -2.39
C VAL A 140 8.96 -3.64 -0.86
N VAL A 141 8.96 -2.45 -0.25
CA VAL A 141 8.78 -2.34 1.19
C VAL A 141 7.30 -2.19 1.50
N ILE A 142 6.77 -3.01 2.38
CA ILE A 142 5.39 -2.96 2.83
C ILE A 142 5.36 -2.49 4.28
N TYR A 143 4.69 -1.36 4.53
CA TYR A 143 4.34 -0.91 5.87
C TYR A 143 2.85 -1.14 6.11
N ALA A 144 2.50 -1.78 7.21
CA ALA A 144 1.12 -1.97 7.62
C ALA A 144 0.99 -1.82 9.14
N LEU A 145 -0.12 -1.26 9.59
CA LEU A 145 -0.39 -1.15 11.03
C LEU A 145 -0.90 -2.47 11.60
N ARG A 146 -1.60 -3.27 10.77
CA ARG A 146 -2.21 -4.54 11.20
C ARG A 146 -2.20 -5.57 10.07
N ILE A 147 -1.96 -6.82 10.43
CA ILE A 147 -2.14 -7.97 9.54
C ILE A 147 -3.42 -8.69 9.96
N ASP A 148 -4.43 -8.70 9.09
CA ASP A 148 -5.68 -9.42 9.30
C ASP A 148 -5.58 -10.83 8.75
N ARG A 149 -5.62 -11.81 9.66
CA ARG A 149 -5.49 -13.24 9.36
C ARG A 149 -6.55 -14.08 10.10
N GLY A 150 -7.76 -13.53 10.19
CA GLY A 150 -8.84 -14.12 11.00
C GLY A 150 -9.38 -15.47 10.52
N LEU A 151 -8.99 -15.92 9.33
CA LEU A 151 -9.35 -17.23 8.77
C LEU A 151 -8.21 -18.24 8.83
N SER A 152 -7.14 -17.92 9.52
CA SER A 152 -6.02 -18.82 9.77
C SER A 152 -6.41 -19.96 10.71
N THR A 153 -5.61 -21.04 10.70
CA THR A 153 -5.75 -22.10 11.68
C THR A 153 -5.52 -21.58 13.12
N PRO A 154 -6.09 -22.24 14.16
CA PRO A 154 -5.85 -21.85 15.55
C PRO A 154 -4.36 -21.84 15.95
N ALA A 155 -3.55 -22.69 15.31
CA ALA A 155 -2.11 -22.70 15.49
C ALA A 155 -1.47 -21.44 14.93
N ALA A 156 -1.81 -21.06 13.69
CA ALA A 156 -1.32 -19.87 13.03
C ALA A 156 -1.72 -18.60 13.77
N LEU A 157 -2.95 -18.51 14.29
CA LEU A 157 -3.41 -17.34 15.06
C LEU A 157 -2.61 -17.11 16.36
N ARG A 158 -2.03 -18.17 16.93
CA ARG A 158 -1.18 -18.10 18.13
C ARG A 158 0.31 -17.94 17.84
N SER A 159 0.70 -18.07 16.57
CA SER A 159 2.10 -17.93 16.14
C SER A 159 2.43 -16.50 15.75
N GLU A 160 3.70 -16.20 15.61
CA GLU A 160 4.16 -14.96 14.99
C GLU A 160 3.69 -14.88 13.54
N PRO A 161 3.18 -13.71 13.08
CA PRO A 161 2.76 -13.53 11.68
C PRO A 161 3.89 -13.87 10.69
N GLY A 162 3.55 -14.65 9.68
CA GLY A 162 4.48 -15.11 8.64
C GLY A 162 5.17 -16.43 8.94
N SER A 163 5.09 -16.94 10.17
CA SER A 163 5.80 -18.18 10.57
C SER A 163 5.17 -19.47 10.06
N LEU A 164 3.86 -19.48 9.77
CA LEU A 164 3.12 -20.67 9.30
C LEU A 164 2.58 -20.52 7.87
N GLY A 165 3.09 -19.56 7.13
CA GLY A 165 2.96 -19.45 5.67
C GLY A 165 1.55 -19.72 5.12
N ALA A 166 1.35 -20.89 4.50
CA ALA A 166 0.11 -21.26 3.83
C ALA A 166 -1.11 -21.45 4.78
N GLU A 167 -0.88 -21.65 6.08
CA GLU A 167 -1.96 -21.73 7.08
C GLU A 167 -2.50 -20.37 7.48
N GLU A 168 -1.80 -19.29 7.12
CA GLU A 168 -2.21 -17.94 7.40
C GLU A 168 -3.12 -17.40 6.29
N LYS A 169 -4.37 -17.09 6.66
CA LYS A 169 -5.43 -16.64 5.75
C LYS A 169 -6.20 -15.46 6.34
N GLY A 170 -6.38 -14.44 5.51
CA GLY A 170 -7.13 -13.24 5.84
C GLY A 170 -8.30 -12.97 4.89
N LEU A 171 -8.45 -13.72 3.77
CA LEU A 171 -9.49 -13.50 2.78
C LEU A 171 -10.54 -14.61 2.79
N ASN A 172 -11.82 -14.23 2.79
CA ASN A 172 -12.91 -15.16 2.59
C ASN A 172 -13.07 -15.52 1.08
N SER A 173 -14.08 -16.38 0.75
CA SER A 173 -14.36 -16.80 -0.62
C SER A 173 -14.70 -15.67 -1.58
N HIS A 174 -15.18 -14.53 -1.08
CA HIS A 174 -15.45 -13.31 -1.86
C HIS A 174 -14.29 -12.31 -1.85
N GLN A 175 -13.10 -12.71 -1.37
CA GLN A 175 -11.91 -11.88 -1.30
C GLN A 175 -12.05 -10.66 -0.36
N TYR A 176 -12.94 -10.71 0.63
CA TYR A 176 -13.01 -9.72 1.69
C TYR A 176 -12.08 -10.09 2.85
N ILE A 177 -11.48 -9.05 3.43
CA ILE A 177 -10.58 -9.17 4.58
C ILE A 177 -11.38 -9.55 5.84
N VAL A 178 -10.88 -10.50 6.61
CA VAL A 178 -11.47 -10.92 7.89
C VAL A 178 -10.42 -10.78 8.99
N PRO A 179 -10.69 -9.95 10.04
CA PRO A 179 -11.92 -9.19 10.29
C PRO A 179 -12.13 -7.96 9.37
N GLY A 180 -11.06 -7.32 8.85
CA GLY A 180 -11.17 -6.20 7.94
C GLY A 180 -11.75 -4.91 8.56
N ALA A 181 -12.17 -3.99 7.68
CA ALA A 181 -12.83 -2.74 8.05
C ALA A 181 -13.98 -2.37 7.07
N GLY A 182 -14.53 -3.36 6.36
CA GLY A 182 -15.57 -3.13 5.37
C GLY A 182 -15.10 -2.42 4.10
N GLY A 183 -16.02 -1.79 3.39
CA GLY A 183 -15.74 -0.99 2.19
C GLY A 183 -15.19 0.38 2.55
N VAL A 184 -13.89 0.48 2.79
CA VAL A 184 -13.27 1.73 3.28
C VAL A 184 -13.43 2.88 2.27
N GLY A 185 -13.36 2.60 0.97
CA GLY A 185 -13.58 3.62 -0.06
C GLY A 185 -15.00 4.20 -0.02
N GLU A 186 -16.00 3.36 0.20
CA GLU A 186 -17.40 3.75 0.34
C GLU A 186 -17.62 4.56 1.62
N ILE A 187 -17.07 4.09 2.74
CA ILE A 187 -17.20 4.75 4.05
C ILE A 187 -16.55 6.13 4.03
N LEU A 188 -15.33 6.26 3.52
CA LEU A 188 -14.59 7.51 3.48
C LEU A 188 -15.26 8.58 2.62
N ASN A 189 -15.94 8.18 1.56
CA ASN A 189 -16.58 9.11 0.61
C ASN A 189 -18.10 9.17 0.76
N ASN A 190 -18.68 8.39 1.67
CA ASN A 190 -20.13 8.22 1.82
C ASN A 190 -20.83 7.96 0.48
N ALA A 191 -20.21 7.15 -0.36
CA ALA A 191 -20.63 6.91 -1.74
C ALA A 191 -20.66 5.40 -2.01
N TRP A 192 -21.85 4.88 -2.20
CA TRP A 192 -22.10 3.49 -2.58
C TRP A 192 -22.18 3.36 -4.10
N VAL A 193 -21.58 2.33 -4.64
CA VAL A 193 -21.64 1.92 -6.05
C VAL A 193 -22.09 0.49 -6.15
#